data_7605168c02363ac0c3e0ba1ba54a45b4
#
_entry.id   7605168c02363ac0c3e0ba1ba54a45b4
#
_cell.length_a   1.000
_cell.length_b   1.000
_cell.length_c   1.000
_cell.angle_alpha   90.00
_cell.angle_beta   90.00
_cell.angle_gamma   90.00
#
_symmetry.space_group_name_H-M   'P 1'
#
loop_
_entity.id
_entity.type
_entity.pdbx_description
1 polymer ?
#
loop_
_entity_poly.entity_id
_entity_poly.type
_entity_poly.pdbx_seq_one_letter_code
_entity_poly.pdbx_strand_id
1 'polypeptide(L)'
;PLYSSAASDVYKRQAVGIIMFMLVIGGAFGIVMRTGTIDNGILALIRHTRGNEILFIPALFILFSLGGAIFGMGEEAVAFAIIIAPLMVRLGYDSITTVLVTYIATQIGFASSWMNPFCVVVAQGIAGVPVLSGSGLRIVVWVIATLIGLIFTMVYASRVKKNPLLSRVHESDRFFREKQADVEQRPFTFGDWLVLIVLTAVICLLYTSPSPRD
;
A
#
# COMPACT_ATOMS: atom_id res chain seq x y z
N PRO A 1 9.04 -36.62 -14.39
CA PRO A 1 10.02 -35.98 -13.50
C PRO A 1 10.52 -34.66 -14.05
N LEU A 2 10.68 -34.49 -15.40
CA LEU A 2 11.18 -33.24 -16.02
C LEU A 2 10.21 -32.05 -15.89
N TYR A 3 8.89 -32.28 -15.89
CA TYR A 3 7.87 -31.25 -15.72
C TYR A 3 7.91 -30.61 -14.32
N SER A 4 8.20 -31.39 -13.29
CA SER A 4 8.30 -30.95 -11.92
C SER A 4 9.51 -30.04 -11.68
N SER A 5 10.64 -30.29 -12.33
CA SER A 5 11.84 -29.47 -12.18
C SER A 5 11.71 -28.13 -12.90
N ALA A 6 11.15 -28.11 -14.12
CA ALA A 6 10.93 -26.89 -14.87
C ALA A 6 9.94 -25.94 -14.17
N ALA A 7 8.83 -26.46 -13.62
CA ALA A 7 7.88 -25.68 -12.84
C ALA A 7 8.53 -25.11 -11.55
N SER A 8 9.36 -25.91 -10.88
CA SER A 8 10.12 -25.46 -9.69
C SER A 8 11.11 -24.35 -10.04
N ASP A 9 11.79 -24.42 -11.18
CA ASP A 9 12.76 -23.40 -11.59
C ASP A 9 12.08 -22.08 -12.01
N VAL A 10 10.93 -22.16 -12.67
CA VAL A 10 10.11 -20.97 -12.98
C VAL A 10 9.64 -20.31 -11.69
N TYR A 11 9.11 -21.09 -10.74
CA TYR A 11 8.67 -20.57 -9.45
C TYR A 11 9.82 -19.89 -8.67
N LYS A 12 10.99 -20.52 -8.62
CA LYS A 12 12.18 -19.95 -7.98
C LYS A 12 12.61 -18.63 -8.61
N ARG A 13 12.61 -18.54 -9.93
CA ARG A 13 12.96 -17.29 -10.63
C ARG A 13 11.97 -16.17 -10.34
N GLN A 14 10.68 -16.47 -10.28
CA GLN A 14 9.65 -15.49 -9.92
C GLN A 14 9.82 -15.03 -8.46
N ALA A 15 10.03 -15.97 -7.53
CA ALA A 15 10.26 -15.63 -6.12
C ALA A 15 11.50 -14.75 -5.92
N VAL A 16 12.60 -15.05 -6.61
CA VAL A 16 13.82 -14.22 -6.57
C VAL A 16 13.55 -12.82 -7.10
N GLY A 17 12.79 -12.69 -8.20
CA GLY A 17 12.39 -11.39 -8.74
C GLY A 17 11.62 -10.53 -7.73
N ILE A 18 10.64 -11.11 -7.05
CA ILE A 18 9.85 -10.43 -6.01
C ILE A 18 10.73 -10.01 -4.83
N ILE A 19 11.60 -10.90 -4.34
CA ILE A 19 12.52 -10.59 -3.23
C ILE A 19 13.47 -9.44 -3.62
N MET A 20 14.07 -9.49 -4.81
CA MET A 20 14.96 -8.44 -5.29
C MET A 20 14.22 -7.10 -5.44
N PHE A 21 13.00 -7.12 -5.97
CA PHE A 21 12.15 -5.94 -6.07
C PHE A 21 11.88 -5.33 -4.70
N MET A 22 11.50 -6.12 -3.70
CA MET A 22 11.28 -5.65 -2.33
C MET A 22 12.55 -5.04 -1.71
N LEU A 23 13.72 -5.68 -1.91
CA LEU A 23 14.99 -5.18 -1.39
C LEU A 23 15.38 -3.85 -2.03
N VAL A 24 15.23 -3.71 -3.35
CA VAL A 24 15.55 -2.48 -4.07
C VAL A 24 14.61 -1.34 -3.65
N ILE A 25 13.31 -1.61 -3.62
CA ILE A 25 12.32 -0.61 -3.17
C ILE A 25 12.55 -0.24 -1.71
N GLY A 26 12.74 -1.22 -0.82
CA GLY A 26 13.03 -0.97 0.59
C GLY A 26 14.29 -0.14 0.79
N GLY A 27 15.34 -0.40 0.02
CA GLY A 27 16.56 0.41 0.00
C GLY A 27 16.33 1.84 -0.49
N ALA A 28 15.60 2.01 -1.58
CA ALA A 28 15.24 3.33 -2.12
C ALA A 28 14.41 4.14 -1.11
N PHE A 29 13.40 3.53 -0.48
CA PHE A 29 12.64 4.18 0.58
C PHE A 29 13.49 4.50 1.81
N GLY A 30 14.43 3.63 2.19
CA GLY A 30 15.39 3.90 3.27
C GLY A 30 16.21 5.17 3.01
N ILE A 31 16.63 5.41 1.77
CA ILE A 31 17.33 6.64 1.36
C ILE A 31 16.38 7.85 1.47
N VAL A 32 15.17 7.74 0.89
CA VAL A 32 14.18 8.84 0.91
C VAL A 32 13.76 9.19 2.35
N MET A 33 13.63 8.22 3.24
CA MET A 33 13.37 8.48 4.67
C MET A 33 14.50 9.24 5.35
N ARG A 34 15.76 8.99 4.97
CA ARG A 34 16.92 9.74 5.51
C ARG A 34 16.96 11.19 5.04
N THR A 35 16.37 11.53 3.92
CA THR A 35 16.30 12.95 3.47
C THR A 35 15.33 13.78 4.31
N GLY A 36 14.47 13.16 5.11
CA GLY A 36 13.42 13.82 5.87
C GLY A 36 12.27 14.38 5.01
N THR A 37 12.29 14.12 3.70
CA THR A 37 11.26 14.59 2.76
C THR A 37 9.90 14.01 3.09
N ILE A 38 9.84 12.73 3.49
CA ILE A 38 8.59 12.08 3.90
C ILE A 38 8.04 12.75 5.17
N ASP A 39 8.88 13.00 6.16
CA ASP A 39 8.47 13.66 7.41
C ASP A 39 7.92 15.06 7.15
N ASN A 40 8.59 15.84 6.28
CA ASN A 40 8.13 17.16 5.87
C ASN A 40 6.83 17.10 5.08
N GLY A 41 6.69 16.14 4.17
CA GLY A 41 5.46 15.90 3.41
C GLY A 41 4.28 15.54 4.33
N ILE A 42 4.53 14.68 5.32
CA ILE A 42 3.56 14.31 6.34
C ILE A 42 3.11 15.53 7.14
N LEU A 43 4.04 16.37 7.58
CA LEU A 43 3.72 17.60 8.32
C LEU A 43 2.92 18.60 7.46
N ALA A 44 3.29 18.74 6.19
CA ALA A 44 2.55 19.59 5.25
C ALA A 44 1.13 19.06 5.04
N LEU A 45 0.96 17.75 4.89
CA LEU A 45 -0.34 17.11 4.73
C LEU A 45 -1.21 17.30 5.97
N ILE A 46 -0.67 17.08 7.17
CA ILE A 46 -1.39 17.29 8.44
C ILE A 46 -1.83 18.74 8.57
N ARG A 47 -0.97 19.70 8.22
CA ARG A 47 -1.33 21.14 8.24
C ARG A 47 -2.46 21.47 7.28
N HIS A 48 -2.46 20.86 6.10
CA HIS A 48 -3.48 21.08 5.08
C HIS A 48 -4.81 20.39 5.41
N THR A 49 -4.76 19.25 6.10
CA THR A 49 -5.93 18.41 6.42
C THR A 49 -6.56 18.76 7.78
N ARG A 50 -6.12 19.83 8.43
CA ARG A 50 -6.64 20.26 9.75
C ARG A 50 -8.16 20.33 9.75
N GLY A 51 -8.80 19.36 10.41
CA GLY A 51 -10.25 19.26 10.59
C GLY A 51 -10.93 18.07 9.90
N ASN A 52 -10.31 17.45 8.90
CA ASN A 52 -10.89 16.31 8.13
C ASN A 52 -10.05 15.03 8.21
N GLU A 53 -9.32 14.83 9.30
CA GLU A 53 -8.45 13.66 9.49
C GLU A 53 -9.20 12.32 9.37
N ILE A 54 -10.49 12.33 9.71
CA ILE A 54 -11.33 11.13 9.66
C ILE A 54 -11.59 10.67 8.22
N LEU A 55 -11.53 11.58 7.24
CA LEU A 55 -11.74 11.29 5.83
C LEU A 55 -10.49 10.64 5.18
N PHE A 56 -9.35 10.75 5.84
CA PHE A 56 -8.08 10.23 5.32
C PHE A 56 -8.07 8.70 5.27
N ILE A 57 -8.62 8.04 6.30
CA ILE A 57 -8.71 6.57 6.35
C ILE A 57 -9.53 5.99 5.20
N PRO A 58 -10.80 6.43 4.98
CA PRO A 58 -11.58 5.90 3.87
C PRO A 58 -10.98 6.21 2.51
N ALA A 59 -10.37 7.39 2.32
CA ALA A 59 -9.72 7.74 1.07
C ALA A 59 -8.56 6.80 0.74
N LEU A 60 -7.66 6.55 1.70
CA LEU A 60 -6.56 5.60 1.52
C LEU A 60 -7.07 4.17 1.34
N PHE A 61 -8.06 3.74 2.13
CA PHE A 61 -8.62 2.40 2.04
C PHE A 61 -9.18 2.11 0.65
N ILE A 62 -9.96 3.03 0.10
CA ILE A 62 -10.52 2.90 -1.25
C ILE A 62 -9.41 2.93 -2.31
N LEU A 63 -8.42 3.81 -2.15
CA LEU A 63 -7.29 3.90 -3.07
C LEU A 63 -6.51 2.58 -3.14
N PHE A 64 -6.16 2.00 -2.00
CA PHE A 64 -5.44 0.72 -1.95
C PHE A 64 -6.30 -0.45 -2.41
N SER A 65 -7.59 -0.47 -2.08
CA SER A 65 -8.52 -1.48 -2.58
C SER A 65 -8.66 -1.42 -4.11
N LEU A 66 -8.74 -0.22 -4.69
CA LEU A 66 -8.71 -0.04 -6.15
C LEU A 66 -7.40 -0.51 -6.76
N GLY A 67 -6.26 -0.20 -6.13
CA GLY A 67 -4.94 -0.67 -6.56
C GLY A 67 -4.88 -2.20 -6.66
N GLY A 68 -5.39 -2.89 -5.65
CA GLY A 68 -5.50 -4.36 -5.66
C GLY A 68 -6.44 -4.88 -6.74
N ALA A 69 -7.61 -4.24 -6.92
CA ALA A 69 -8.63 -4.70 -7.86
C ALA A 69 -8.27 -4.46 -9.33
N ILE A 70 -7.57 -3.39 -9.65
CA ILE A 70 -7.23 -3.00 -11.03
C ILE A 70 -5.86 -3.50 -11.42
N PHE A 71 -4.84 -3.19 -10.63
CA PHE A 71 -3.44 -3.49 -10.95
C PHE A 71 -2.97 -4.83 -10.39
N GLY A 72 -3.71 -5.41 -9.45
CA GLY A 72 -3.27 -6.62 -8.77
C GLY A 72 -2.12 -6.37 -7.81
N MET A 73 -2.04 -5.16 -7.24
CA MET A 73 -1.04 -4.83 -6.22
C MET A 73 -1.16 -5.80 -5.04
N GLY A 74 -0.04 -6.24 -4.52
CA GLY A 74 0.05 -7.14 -3.37
C GLY A 74 1.24 -6.75 -2.49
N GLU A 75 2.42 -7.06 -2.97
CA GLU A 75 3.69 -6.85 -2.26
C GLU A 75 4.05 -5.37 -2.11
N GLU A 76 3.67 -4.55 -3.06
CA GLU A 76 3.92 -3.10 -3.04
C GLU A 76 3.24 -2.41 -1.86
N ALA A 77 2.09 -2.93 -1.43
CA ALA A 77 1.37 -2.39 -0.26
C ALA A 77 2.23 -2.41 1.01
N VAL A 78 3.16 -3.37 1.14
CA VAL A 78 4.08 -3.46 2.28
C VAL A 78 5.05 -2.28 2.26
N ALA A 79 5.56 -1.90 1.09
CA ALA A 79 6.45 -0.74 0.96
C ALA A 79 5.73 0.57 1.32
N PHE A 80 4.47 0.73 0.90
CA PHE A 80 3.66 1.88 1.28
C PHE A 80 3.33 1.92 2.77
N ALA A 81 3.14 0.76 3.42
CA ALA A 81 2.88 0.70 4.85
C ALA A 81 4.00 1.34 5.67
N ILE A 82 5.27 1.18 5.26
CA ILE A 82 6.43 1.77 5.95
C ILE A 82 6.35 3.31 5.93
N ILE A 83 5.86 3.89 4.84
CA ILE A 83 5.72 5.35 4.68
C ILE A 83 4.50 5.86 5.45
N ILE A 84 3.40 5.11 5.41
CA ILE A 84 2.12 5.53 5.98
C ILE A 84 2.09 5.33 7.50
N ALA A 85 2.86 4.38 8.06
CA ALA A 85 2.87 4.11 9.49
C ALA A 85 3.23 5.35 10.36
N PRO A 86 4.32 6.09 10.09
CA PRO A 86 4.62 7.30 10.83
C PRO A 86 3.50 8.35 10.74
N LEU A 87 2.88 8.49 9.55
CA LEU A 87 1.76 9.40 9.34
C LEU A 87 0.56 9.01 10.21
N MET A 88 0.16 7.74 10.21
CA MET A 88 -0.97 7.25 11.00
C MET A 88 -0.75 7.42 12.50
N VAL A 89 0.46 7.14 12.98
CA VAL A 89 0.80 7.33 14.39
C VAL A 89 0.74 8.81 14.78
N ARG A 90 1.17 9.73 13.91
CA ARG A 90 1.04 11.19 14.12
C ARG A 90 -0.41 11.67 14.15
N LEU A 91 -1.29 11.05 13.38
CA LEU A 91 -2.73 11.34 13.38
C LEU A 91 -3.47 10.74 14.58
N GLY A 92 -2.75 10.04 15.48
CA GLY A 92 -3.31 9.42 16.68
C GLY A 92 -3.91 8.04 16.46
N TYR A 93 -3.58 7.40 15.35
CA TYR A 93 -3.89 6.00 15.07
C TYR A 93 -2.71 5.10 15.44
N ASP A 94 -2.77 3.83 15.09
CA ASP A 94 -1.74 2.84 15.37
C ASP A 94 -1.23 2.13 14.09
N SER A 95 -0.17 1.34 14.23
CA SER A 95 0.38 0.55 13.13
C SER A 95 -0.59 -0.52 12.60
N ILE A 96 -1.50 -1.03 13.44
CA ILE A 96 -2.55 -1.95 12.97
C ILE A 96 -3.49 -1.23 12.00
N THR A 97 -3.90 0.00 12.31
CA THR A 97 -4.69 0.83 11.38
C THR A 97 -3.95 1.02 10.05
N THR A 98 -2.64 1.23 10.09
CA THR A 98 -1.82 1.33 8.88
C THR A 98 -1.91 0.05 8.04
N VAL A 99 -1.74 -1.12 8.64
CA VAL A 99 -1.84 -2.41 7.93
C VAL A 99 -3.24 -2.63 7.37
N LEU A 100 -4.29 -2.25 8.12
CA LEU A 100 -5.68 -2.36 7.65
C LEU A 100 -5.93 -1.49 6.41
N VAL A 101 -5.44 -0.25 6.43
CA VAL A 101 -5.65 0.72 5.34
C VAL A 101 -4.81 0.41 4.11
N THR A 102 -3.62 -0.14 4.27
CA THR A 102 -2.72 -0.48 3.15
C THR A 102 -2.90 -1.92 2.71
N TYR A 103 -2.37 -2.86 3.46
CA TYR A 103 -2.27 -4.25 3.05
C TYR A 103 -3.63 -4.95 2.99
N ILE A 104 -4.45 -4.86 4.03
CA ILE A 104 -5.77 -5.53 4.05
C ILE A 104 -6.70 -4.92 2.99
N ALA A 105 -6.70 -3.60 2.83
CA ALA A 105 -7.48 -2.95 1.77
C ALA A 105 -7.06 -3.45 0.37
N THR A 106 -5.75 -3.54 0.11
CA THR A 106 -5.21 -4.06 -1.13
C THR A 106 -5.61 -5.53 -1.36
N GLN A 107 -5.53 -6.37 -0.32
CA GLN A 107 -5.90 -7.79 -0.43
C GLN A 107 -7.40 -8.00 -0.64
N ILE A 108 -8.25 -7.16 -0.03
CA ILE A 108 -9.70 -7.16 -0.31
C ILE A 108 -9.93 -6.82 -1.80
N GLY A 109 -9.26 -5.79 -2.31
CA GLY A 109 -9.33 -5.42 -3.70
C GLY A 109 -8.86 -6.53 -4.64
N PHE A 110 -7.71 -7.14 -4.33
CA PHE A 110 -7.14 -8.25 -5.09
C PHE A 110 -8.07 -9.47 -5.14
N ALA A 111 -8.59 -9.91 -3.99
CA ALA A 111 -9.44 -11.08 -3.88
C ALA A 111 -10.81 -10.91 -4.57
N SER A 112 -11.36 -9.69 -4.56
CA SER A 112 -12.66 -9.37 -5.18
C SER A 112 -12.54 -8.67 -6.53
N SER A 113 -11.38 -8.75 -7.18
CA SER A 113 -11.06 -7.97 -8.37
C SER A 113 -11.92 -8.33 -9.58
N TRP A 114 -12.18 -7.32 -10.40
CA TRP A 114 -12.87 -7.50 -11.68
C TRP A 114 -11.94 -7.44 -12.90
N MET A 115 -10.70 -6.95 -12.72
CA MET A 115 -9.81 -6.61 -13.84
C MET A 115 -8.36 -7.04 -13.62
N ASN A 116 -8.02 -7.58 -12.45
CA ASN A 116 -6.67 -7.97 -12.09
C ASN A 116 -6.01 -8.84 -13.17
N PRO A 117 -4.91 -8.41 -13.78
CA PRO A 117 -4.23 -9.13 -14.86
C PRO A 117 -3.65 -10.47 -14.39
N PHE A 118 -3.20 -10.58 -13.16
CA PHE A 118 -2.54 -11.78 -12.64
C PHE A 118 -3.49 -12.93 -12.33
N CYS A 119 -4.72 -12.62 -11.90
CA CYS A 119 -5.70 -13.63 -11.51
C CYS A 119 -6.84 -13.71 -12.51
N VAL A 120 -7.56 -12.60 -12.73
CA VAL A 120 -8.79 -12.59 -13.51
C VAL A 120 -8.53 -12.82 -14.99
N VAL A 121 -7.61 -12.03 -15.57
CA VAL A 121 -7.31 -12.11 -17.01
C VAL A 121 -6.67 -13.45 -17.37
N VAL A 122 -5.72 -13.93 -16.57
CA VAL A 122 -5.08 -15.23 -16.77
C VAL A 122 -6.11 -16.37 -16.65
N ALA A 123 -6.96 -16.35 -15.63
CA ALA A 123 -7.98 -17.38 -15.45
C ALA A 123 -8.99 -17.40 -16.61
N GLN A 124 -9.40 -16.23 -17.10
CA GLN A 124 -10.29 -16.11 -18.26
C GLN A 124 -9.64 -16.61 -19.54
N GLY A 125 -8.36 -16.30 -19.75
CA GLY A 125 -7.60 -16.82 -20.89
C GLY A 125 -7.48 -18.34 -20.89
N ILE A 126 -7.23 -18.96 -19.73
CA ILE A 126 -7.19 -20.43 -19.59
C ILE A 126 -8.56 -21.05 -19.81
N ALA A 127 -9.62 -20.42 -19.31
CA ALA A 127 -10.99 -20.91 -19.47
C ALA A 127 -11.56 -20.67 -20.88
N GLY A 128 -10.87 -19.95 -21.76
CA GLY A 128 -11.32 -19.63 -23.11
C GLY A 128 -12.55 -18.71 -23.15
N VAL A 129 -12.81 -17.94 -22.08
CA VAL A 129 -13.91 -16.97 -22.04
C VAL A 129 -13.39 -15.55 -22.34
N PRO A 130 -14.25 -14.67 -22.90
CA PRO A 130 -13.84 -13.31 -23.22
C PRO A 130 -13.29 -12.56 -22.00
N VAL A 131 -12.23 -11.79 -22.19
CA VAL A 131 -11.63 -10.96 -21.15
C VAL A 131 -12.67 -9.99 -20.60
N LEU A 132 -12.68 -9.79 -19.28
CA LEU A 132 -13.65 -8.98 -18.53
C LEU A 132 -15.10 -9.53 -18.53
N SER A 133 -15.34 -10.75 -19.00
CA SER A 133 -16.66 -11.35 -18.86
C SER A 133 -17.04 -11.49 -17.38
N GLY A 134 -18.29 -11.13 -17.03
CA GLY A 134 -18.77 -11.14 -15.64
C GLY A 134 -18.24 -10.01 -14.75
N SER A 135 -17.57 -8.99 -15.30
CA SER A 135 -17.03 -7.86 -14.55
C SER A 135 -18.08 -7.12 -13.71
N GLY A 136 -19.31 -6.98 -14.21
CA GLY A 136 -20.38 -6.32 -13.48
C GLY A 136 -20.69 -6.96 -12.12
N LEU A 137 -20.83 -8.28 -12.07
CA LEU A 137 -21.02 -9.00 -10.81
C LEU A 137 -19.81 -8.86 -9.88
N ARG A 138 -18.60 -8.94 -10.44
CA ARG A 138 -17.36 -8.80 -9.66
C ARG A 138 -17.21 -7.40 -9.07
N ILE A 139 -17.61 -6.36 -9.79
CA ILE A 139 -17.63 -4.97 -9.27
C ILE A 139 -18.57 -4.89 -8.07
N VAL A 140 -19.76 -5.48 -8.14
CA VAL A 140 -20.69 -5.50 -7.01
C VAL A 140 -20.06 -6.21 -5.80
N VAL A 141 -19.45 -7.37 -6.00
CA VAL A 141 -18.75 -8.11 -4.94
C VAL A 141 -17.61 -7.28 -4.35
N TRP A 142 -16.82 -6.60 -5.19
CA TRP A 142 -15.76 -5.71 -4.75
C TRP A 142 -16.28 -4.53 -3.90
N VAL A 143 -17.36 -3.88 -4.33
CA VAL A 143 -17.98 -2.79 -3.57
C VAL A 143 -18.42 -3.27 -2.20
N ILE A 144 -19.13 -4.41 -2.13
CA ILE A 144 -19.60 -4.98 -0.87
C ILE A 144 -18.42 -5.33 0.04
N ALA A 145 -17.40 -6.04 -0.46
CA ALA A 145 -16.24 -6.45 0.32
C ALA A 145 -15.44 -5.23 0.82
N THR A 146 -15.26 -4.23 -0.05
CA THR A 146 -14.57 -2.97 0.31
C THR A 146 -15.35 -2.21 1.38
N LEU A 147 -16.67 -2.11 1.28
CA LEU A 147 -17.50 -1.45 2.30
C LEU A 147 -17.42 -2.16 3.64
N ILE A 148 -17.48 -3.48 3.68
CA ILE A 148 -17.36 -4.26 4.92
C ILE A 148 -15.98 -4.01 5.55
N GLY A 149 -14.89 -4.11 4.77
CA GLY A 149 -13.54 -3.86 5.25
C GLY A 149 -13.34 -2.43 5.74
N LEU A 150 -13.90 -1.45 5.02
CA LEU A 150 -13.85 -0.04 5.38
C LEU A 150 -14.58 0.24 6.70
N ILE A 151 -15.79 -0.28 6.86
CA ILE A 151 -16.57 -0.12 8.11
C ILE A 151 -15.80 -0.71 9.29
N PHE A 152 -15.25 -1.92 9.13
CA PHE A 152 -14.43 -2.56 10.17
C PHE A 152 -13.23 -1.68 10.54
N THR A 153 -12.50 -1.20 9.53
CA THR A 153 -11.32 -0.34 9.73
C THR A 153 -11.67 0.98 10.40
N MET A 154 -12.77 1.62 10.00
CA MET A 154 -13.25 2.87 10.61
C MET A 154 -13.66 2.69 12.07
N VAL A 155 -14.35 1.59 12.38
CA VAL A 155 -14.75 1.27 13.77
C VAL A 155 -13.51 1.03 14.63
N TYR A 156 -12.54 0.26 14.13
CA TYR A 156 -11.29 -0.02 14.83
C TYR A 156 -10.50 1.29 15.06
N ALA A 157 -10.23 2.04 14.00
CA ALA A 157 -9.47 3.29 14.04
C ALA A 157 -10.11 4.33 14.99
N SER A 158 -11.45 4.45 14.98
CA SER A 158 -12.16 5.35 15.87
C SER A 158 -12.04 4.95 17.34
N ARG A 159 -12.00 3.64 17.63
CA ARG A 159 -11.79 3.14 19.01
C ARG A 159 -10.37 3.43 19.50
N VAL A 160 -9.36 3.16 18.67
CA VAL A 160 -7.96 3.43 18.99
C VAL A 160 -7.72 4.93 19.17
N LYS A 161 -8.27 5.77 18.30
CA LYS A 161 -8.14 7.23 18.41
C LYS A 161 -8.75 7.78 19.71
N LYS A 162 -9.87 7.22 20.18
CA LYS A 162 -10.51 7.62 21.45
C LYS A 162 -9.73 7.13 22.66
N ASN A 163 -9.17 5.94 22.61
CA ASN A 163 -8.39 5.36 23.69
C ASN A 163 -7.17 4.60 23.14
N PRO A 164 -6.01 5.27 23.04
CA PRO A 164 -4.77 4.68 22.49
C PRO A 164 -4.28 3.44 23.26
N LEU A 165 -4.67 3.27 24.52
CA LEU A 165 -4.30 2.10 25.33
C LEU A 165 -5.02 0.82 24.91
N LEU A 166 -6.08 0.91 24.10
CA LEU A 166 -6.76 -0.24 23.53
C LEU A 166 -5.97 -0.86 22.35
N SER A 167 -4.98 -0.14 21.82
CA SER A 167 -4.11 -0.66 20.78
C SER A 167 -3.19 -1.73 21.34
N ARG A 168 -3.18 -2.91 20.72
CA ARG A 168 -2.28 -4.01 21.10
C ARG A 168 -0.80 -3.73 20.76
N VAL A 169 -0.55 -2.75 19.91
CA VAL A 169 0.79 -2.34 19.45
C VAL A 169 1.23 -1.00 20.04
N HIS A 170 0.54 -0.54 21.09
CA HIS A 170 0.82 0.76 21.70
C HIS A 170 2.30 0.90 22.12
N GLU A 171 2.90 -0.15 22.68
CA GLU A 171 4.32 -0.13 23.06
C GLU A 171 5.24 -0.19 21.85
N SER A 172 4.94 -1.02 20.85
CA SER A 172 5.72 -1.11 19.62
C SER A 172 5.73 0.19 18.82
N ASP A 173 4.60 0.92 18.83
CA ASP A 173 4.46 2.21 18.16
C ASP A 173 5.22 3.34 18.90
N ARG A 174 5.75 3.08 20.08
CA ARG A 174 6.63 4.01 20.82
C ARG A 174 7.84 4.41 19.97
N PHE A 175 8.41 3.49 19.22
CA PHE A 175 9.50 3.77 18.28
C PHE A 175 9.14 4.89 17.27
N PHE A 176 7.95 4.83 16.68
CA PHE A 176 7.51 5.87 15.76
C PHE A 176 7.23 7.20 16.46
N ARG A 177 6.73 7.17 17.70
CA ARG A 177 6.46 8.38 18.50
C ARG A 177 7.75 9.07 18.96
N GLU A 178 8.72 8.31 19.45
CA GLU A 178 10.01 8.85 19.92
C GLU A 178 10.84 9.42 18.77
N LYS A 179 10.93 8.69 17.65
CA LYS A 179 11.63 9.18 16.45
C LYS A 179 11.01 10.46 15.90
N GLN A 180 9.73 10.71 16.15
CA GLN A 180 9.04 11.94 15.74
C GLN A 180 9.36 13.15 16.62
N ALA A 181 9.73 12.94 17.88
CA ALA A 181 10.10 14.03 18.79
C ALA A 181 11.42 14.70 18.37
N ASP A 182 12.29 13.93 17.71
CA ASP A 182 13.61 14.40 17.26
C ASP A 182 13.63 15.05 15.87
N VAL A 183 12.49 15.04 15.15
CA VAL A 183 12.44 15.63 13.82
C VAL A 183 12.30 17.15 13.92
N GLU A 184 13.38 17.86 13.63
CA GLU A 184 13.35 19.33 13.47
C GLU A 184 12.29 19.73 12.42
N GLN A 185 11.40 20.63 12.83
CA GLN A 185 10.36 21.16 11.94
C GLN A 185 11.00 22.13 10.94
N ARG A 186 11.44 21.59 9.80
CA ARG A 186 11.88 22.46 8.69
C ARG A 186 10.74 22.68 7.69
N PRO A 187 10.68 23.84 7.02
CA PRO A 187 9.71 24.07 5.96
C PRO A 187 9.97 23.12 4.78
N PHE A 188 8.91 22.78 4.06
CA PHE A 188 9.00 21.99 2.83
C PHE A 188 9.75 22.77 1.76
N THR A 189 10.87 22.23 1.29
CA THR A 189 11.82 22.91 0.41
C THR A 189 11.68 22.41 -1.03
N PHE A 190 12.23 23.14 -1.98
CA PHE A 190 12.29 22.70 -3.39
C PHE A 190 13.02 21.35 -3.55
N GLY A 191 14.03 21.07 -2.69
CA GLY A 191 14.69 19.77 -2.64
C GLY A 191 13.76 18.61 -2.30
N ASP A 192 12.79 18.82 -1.41
CA ASP A 192 11.79 17.83 -1.05
C ASP A 192 10.86 17.50 -2.24
N TRP A 193 10.47 18.52 -3.03
CA TRP A 193 9.75 18.36 -4.28
C TRP A 193 10.52 17.52 -5.30
N LEU A 194 11.80 17.80 -5.47
CA LEU A 194 12.66 17.07 -6.40
C LEU A 194 12.77 15.59 -6.02
N VAL A 195 12.95 15.29 -4.73
CA VAL A 195 12.99 13.91 -4.23
C VAL A 195 11.67 13.17 -4.51
N LEU A 196 10.51 13.82 -4.27
CA LEU A 196 9.19 13.22 -4.55
C LEU A 196 8.96 12.99 -6.05
N ILE A 197 9.36 13.95 -6.90
CA ILE A 197 9.25 13.81 -8.36
C ILE A 197 10.12 12.66 -8.86
N VAL A 198 11.39 12.59 -8.41
CA VAL A 198 12.30 11.50 -8.78
C VAL A 198 11.76 10.16 -8.32
N LEU A 199 11.27 10.07 -7.08
CA LEU A 199 10.67 8.84 -6.56
C LEU A 199 9.47 8.40 -7.40
N THR A 200 8.58 9.34 -7.72
CA THR A 200 7.41 9.07 -8.57
C THR A 200 7.83 8.64 -9.97
N ALA A 201 8.81 9.32 -10.57
CA ALA A 201 9.33 8.96 -11.89
C ALA A 201 9.97 7.57 -11.90
N VAL A 202 10.74 7.21 -10.87
CA VAL A 202 11.33 5.87 -10.76
C VAL A 202 10.25 4.80 -10.61
N ILE A 203 9.23 5.03 -9.80
CA ILE A 203 8.10 4.11 -9.68
C ILE A 203 7.38 3.96 -11.03
N CYS A 204 7.08 5.07 -11.71
CA CYS A 204 6.45 5.03 -13.04
C CYS A 204 7.31 4.28 -14.06
N LEU A 205 8.62 4.50 -14.09
CA LEU A 205 9.54 3.80 -14.99
C LEU A 205 9.59 2.30 -14.70
N LEU A 206 9.57 1.89 -13.43
CA LEU A 206 9.53 0.48 -13.06
C LEU A 206 8.24 -0.20 -13.52
N TYR A 207 7.11 0.53 -13.51
CA TYR A 207 5.81 0.01 -13.98
C TYR A 207 5.66 0.03 -15.50
N THR A 208 6.32 0.97 -16.19
CA THR A 208 6.17 1.14 -17.64
C THR A 208 7.31 0.49 -18.42
N SER A 209 8.39 0.07 -17.76
CA SER A 209 9.50 -0.62 -18.42
C SER A 209 9.03 -1.99 -18.91
N PRO A 210 9.12 -2.28 -20.22
CA PRO A 210 8.77 -3.60 -20.73
C PRO A 210 9.64 -4.64 -20.04
N SER A 211 9.01 -5.71 -19.57
CA SER A 211 9.74 -6.85 -19.02
C SER A 211 10.70 -7.38 -20.09
N PRO A 212 11.94 -7.74 -19.77
CA PRO A 212 12.88 -8.34 -20.76
C PRO A 212 12.44 -9.73 -21.27
N ARG A 213 11.16 -9.98 -21.30
CA ARG A 213 10.51 -11.25 -21.69
C ARG A 213 9.68 -11.18 -22.97
N ASP A 214 9.70 -10.04 -23.66
CA ASP A 214 9.10 -9.92 -25.00
C ASP A 214 10.14 -10.19 -26.08
#